data_9137bacef7cbb01b43f8b1ae1f6cdc08
#
_entry.id   9137bacef7cbb01b43f8b1ae1f6cdc08
#
_cell.length_a   1.000
_cell.length_b   1.000
_cell.length_c   1.000
_cell.angle_alpha   90.00
_cell.angle_beta   90.00
_cell.angle_gamma   90.00
#
_symmetry.space_group_name_H-M   'P 1'
#
loop_
_entity.id
_entity.type
_entity.pdbx_description
1 polymer ?
#
loop_
_entity_poly.entity_id
_entity_poly.type
_entity_poly.pdbx_seq_one_letter_code
_entity_poly.pdbx_strand_id
1 'polypeptide(L)'
;MKKAEIRQDNVLKHLVDEFIRTTEPVSSKIICEKYIKTASPATIRIDLNKLEKESLIYQPHTSAGRIPTIKGYRTYLRKITGKIDNTFYNKTELLRGILVKYYKDTPLALHYIMQLLARETDQLSFVA
;
A
#
# COMPACT_ATOMS: atom_id res chain seq x y z
N MET A 1 4.34 -21.93 -4.37
CA MET A 1 3.13 -21.20 -3.90
C MET A 1 1.93 -21.65 -4.74
N LYS A 2 0.84 -22.01 -4.10
CA LYS A 2 -0.37 -22.47 -4.80
C LYS A 2 -1.05 -21.29 -5.51
N LYS A 3 -1.67 -21.54 -6.66
CA LYS A 3 -2.39 -20.50 -7.45
C LYS A 3 -3.42 -19.72 -6.61
N ALA A 4 -4.08 -20.39 -5.67
CA ALA A 4 -5.04 -19.75 -4.77
C ALA A 4 -4.38 -18.79 -3.78
N GLU A 5 -3.21 -19.09 -3.27
CA GLU A 5 -2.46 -18.22 -2.36
C GLU A 5 -2.00 -16.94 -3.07
N ILE A 6 -1.50 -17.08 -4.30
CA ILE A 6 -1.12 -15.93 -5.14
C ILE A 6 -2.33 -15.04 -5.38
N ARG A 7 -3.51 -15.61 -5.64
CA ARG A 7 -4.74 -14.84 -5.83
C ARG A 7 -5.15 -14.12 -4.55
N GLN A 8 -5.09 -14.78 -3.39
CA GLN A 8 -5.41 -14.16 -2.09
C GLN A 8 -4.48 -12.98 -1.78
N ASP A 9 -3.19 -13.12 -2.07
CA ASP A 9 -2.23 -12.03 -1.92
C ASP A 9 -2.57 -10.84 -2.82
N ASN A 10 -2.97 -11.11 -4.06
CA ASN A 10 -3.42 -10.07 -4.99
C ASN A 10 -4.74 -9.44 -4.55
N VAL A 11 -5.66 -10.20 -3.99
CA VAL A 11 -6.92 -9.68 -3.42
C VAL A 11 -6.62 -8.71 -2.28
N LEU A 12 -5.76 -9.08 -1.34
CA LEU A 12 -5.35 -8.19 -0.25
C LEU A 12 -4.71 -6.91 -0.78
N LYS A 13 -3.77 -7.05 -1.73
CA LYS A 13 -3.09 -5.91 -2.35
C LYS A 13 -4.08 -4.94 -2.98
N HIS A 14 -4.97 -5.42 -3.81
CA HIS A 14 -5.93 -4.57 -4.52
C HIS A 14 -6.98 -3.98 -3.57
N LEU A 15 -7.36 -4.70 -2.52
CA LEU A 15 -8.27 -4.19 -1.49
C LEU A 15 -7.64 -3.01 -0.75
N VAL A 16 -6.38 -3.13 -0.34
CA VAL A 16 -5.66 -2.05 0.35
C VAL A 16 -5.46 -0.86 -0.59
N ASP A 17 -5.03 -1.08 -1.83
CA ASP A 17 -4.85 -0.04 -2.84
C ASP A 17 -6.15 0.74 -3.09
N GLU A 18 -7.27 0.03 -3.26
CA GLU A 18 -8.58 0.65 -3.49
C GLU A 18 -9.06 1.42 -2.25
N PHE A 19 -8.89 0.86 -1.05
CA PHE A 19 -9.26 1.54 0.18
C PHE A 19 -8.44 2.81 0.43
N ILE A 20 -7.15 2.78 0.18
CA ILE A 20 -6.29 3.97 0.28
C ILE A 20 -6.78 5.07 -0.67
N ARG A 21 -7.21 4.69 -1.87
CA ARG A 21 -7.68 5.64 -2.88
C ARG A 21 -9.06 6.21 -2.58
N THR A 22 -10.00 5.40 -2.07
CA THR A 22 -11.41 5.78 -1.94
C THR A 22 -11.86 6.03 -0.51
N THR A 23 -11.16 5.47 0.49
CA THR A 23 -11.57 5.42 1.90
C THR A 23 -12.93 4.74 2.15
N GLU A 24 -13.44 4.03 1.15
CA GLU A 24 -14.70 3.30 1.22
C GLU A 24 -14.46 1.79 1.34
N PRO A 25 -15.32 1.05 2.06
CA PRO A 25 -15.23 -0.41 2.08
C PRO A 25 -15.25 -1.02 0.68
N VAL A 26 -14.41 -2.02 0.45
CA VAL A 26 -14.19 -2.62 -0.87
C VAL A 26 -14.96 -3.93 -0.99
N SER A 27 -15.84 -4.03 -1.99
CA SER A 27 -16.63 -5.21 -2.28
C SER A 27 -15.91 -6.20 -3.20
N SER A 28 -16.35 -7.46 -3.19
CA SER A 28 -15.89 -8.47 -4.14
C SER A 28 -16.13 -8.05 -5.60
N LYS A 29 -17.23 -7.36 -5.85
CA LYS A 29 -17.60 -6.84 -7.17
C LYS A 29 -16.57 -5.83 -7.67
N ILE A 30 -16.16 -4.88 -6.84
CA ILE A 30 -15.14 -3.87 -7.20
C ILE A 30 -13.82 -4.55 -7.53
N ILE A 31 -13.39 -5.52 -6.74
CA ILE A 31 -12.14 -6.25 -6.99
C ILE A 31 -12.20 -7.00 -8.32
N CYS A 32 -13.30 -7.66 -8.62
CA CYS A 32 -13.49 -8.36 -9.89
C CYS A 32 -13.51 -7.42 -11.08
N GLU A 33 -14.25 -6.33 -11.00
CA GLU A 33 -14.45 -5.42 -12.14
C GLU A 33 -13.19 -4.61 -12.45
N LYS A 34 -12.45 -4.18 -11.43
CA LYS A 34 -11.30 -3.29 -11.61
C LYS A 34 -9.97 -4.00 -11.69
N TYR A 35 -9.78 -5.12 -10.97
CA TYR A 35 -8.45 -5.68 -10.75
C TYR A 35 -8.31 -7.14 -11.15
N ILE A 36 -9.21 -8.01 -10.76
CA ILE A 36 -9.09 -9.47 -10.97
C ILE A 36 -10.25 -9.95 -11.84
N LYS A 37 -10.11 -9.74 -13.15
CA LYS A 37 -11.16 -10.11 -14.12
C LYS A 37 -11.19 -11.61 -14.44
N THR A 38 -10.21 -12.37 -13.97
CA THR A 38 -10.09 -13.83 -14.22
C THR A 38 -10.81 -14.67 -13.20
N ALA A 39 -11.39 -14.09 -12.15
CA ALA A 39 -12.14 -14.77 -11.11
C ALA A 39 -13.56 -14.20 -10.99
N SER A 40 -14.51 -15.04 -10.55
CA SER A 40 -15.86 -14.60 -10.30
C SER A 40 -15.97 -13.84 -8.96
N PRO A 41 -17.01 -12.99 -8.76
CA PRO A 41 -17.27 -12.37 -7.47
C PRO A 41 -17.42 -13.38 -6.33
N ALA A 42 -18.01 -14.54 -6.59
CA ALA A 42 -18.14 -15.62 -5.61
C ALA A 42 -16.77 -16.15 -5.16
N THR A 43 -15.85 -16.35 -6.10
CA THR A 43 -14.46 -16.78 -5.80
C THR A 43 -13.73 -15.75 -4.97
N ILE A 44 -13.84 -14.48 -5.32
CA ILE A 44 -13.23 -13.38 -4.56
C ILE A 44 -13.82 -13.28 -3.16
N ARG A 45 -15.12 -13.51 -3.00
CA ARG A 45 -15.77 -13.54 -1.69
C ARG A 45 -15.20 -14.64 -0.78
N ILE A 46 -14.88 -15.80 -1.34
CA ILE A 46 -14.21 -16.88 -0.61
C ILE A 46 -12.83 -16.43 -0.13
N ASP A 47 -12.08 -15.78 -0.98
CA ASP A 47 -10.75 -15.24 -0.63
C ASP A 47 -10.85 -14.14 0.44
N LEU A 48 -11.83 -13.24 0.34
CA LEU A 48 -12.10 -12.21 1.35
C LEU A 48 -12.47 -12.85 2.70
N ASN A 49 -13.28 -13.90 2.72
CA ASN A 49 -13.63 -14.60 3.96
C ASN A 49 -12.39 -15.24 4.62
N LYS A 50 -11.46 -15.76 3.84
CA LYS A 50 -10.20 -16.30 4.37
C LYS A 50 -9.31 -15.20 4.96
N LEU A 51 -9.16 -14.09 4.25
CA LEU A 51 -8.40 -12.94 4.74
C LEU A 51 -9.01 -12.36 6.03
N GLU A 52 -10.33 -12.38 6.13
CA GLU A 52 -11.04 -11.96 7.35
C GLU A 52 -10.77 -12.90 8.53
N LYS A 53 -10.78 -14.22 8.29
CA LYS A 53 -10.40 -15.22 9.31
C LYS A 53 -8.96 -15.05 9.78
N GLU A 54 -8.08 -14.61 8.92
CA GLU A 54 -6.69 -14.29 9.25
C GLU A 54 -6.52 -12.91 9.91
N SER A 55 -7.62 -12.19 10.14
CA SER A 55 -7.65 -10.85 10.74
C SER A 55 -6.89 -9.79 9.92
N LEU A 56 -6.78 -9.98 8.62
CA LEU A 56 -6.12 -9.02 7.70
C LEU A 56 -7.09 -7.95 7.21
N ILE A 57 -8.38 -8.28 7.16
CA ILE A 57 -9.47 -7.39 6.78
C ILE A 57 -10.65 -7.64 7.69
N TYR A 58 -11.62 -6.72 7.71
CA TYR A 58 -12.88 -6.91 8.42
C TYR A 58 -14.04 -6.22 7.71
N GLN A 59 -15.24 -6.68 7.99
CA GLN A 59 -16.48 -6.08 7.48
C GLN A 59 -17.05 -5.14 8.53
N PRO A 60 -17.12 -3.82 8.28
CA PRO A 60 -17.64 -2.86 9.26
C PRO A 60 -19.14 -2.99 9.48
N HIS A 61 -19.90 -3.41 8.45
CA HIS A 61 -21.34 -3.63 8.49
C HIS A 61 -21.72 -4.85 7.67
N THR A 62 -22.89 -5.48 7.97
CA THR A 62 -23.37 -6.70 7.30
C THR A 62 -23.49 -6.58 5.76
N SER A 63 -23.84 -5.40 5.26
CA SER A 63 -24.00 -5.14 3.82
C SER A 63 -22.82 -4.41 3.20
N ALA A 64 -21.81 -4.05 3.99
CA ALA A 64 -20.65 -3.34 3.50
C ALA A 64 -19.60 -4.27 2.87
N GLY A 65 -18.67 -3.71 2.12
CA GLY A 65 -17.45 -4.39 1.72
C GLY A 65 -16.50 -4.64 2.88
N ARG A 66 -15.22 -4.76 2.59
CA ARG A 66 -14.17 -5.03 3.58
C ARG A 66 -13.21 -3.85 3.66
N ILE A 67 -12.66 -3.63 4.84
CA ILE A 67 -11.57 -2.67 5.08
C ILE A 67 -10.37 -3.34 5.73
N PRO A 68 -9.13 -2.85 5.48
CA PRO A 68 -7.94 -3.45 6.05
C PRO A 68 -7.86 -3.22 7.56
N THR A 69 -7.33 -4.22 8.28
CA THR A 69 -6.89 -4.06 9.66
C THR A 69 -5.45 -3.52 9.69
N ILE A 70 -4.96 -3.14 10.88
CA ILE A 70 -3.54 -2.79 11.07
C ILE A 70 -2.63 -3.94 10.62
N LYS A 71 -3.01 -5.19 10.95
CA LYS A 71 -2.29 -6.39 10.51
C LYS A 71 -2.31 -6.51 8.97
N GLY A 72 -3.43 -6.20 8.33
CA GLY A 72 -3.57 -6.18 6.88
C GLY A 72 -2.63 -5.17 6.23
N TYR A 73 -2.56 -3.95 6.72
CA TYR A 73 -1.62 -2.94 6.23
C TYR A 73 -0.16 -3.37 6.41
N ARG A 74 0.20 -3.93 7.55
CA ARG A 74 1.56 -4.42 7.79
C ARG A 74 1.95 -5.54 6.84
N THR A 75 1.04 -6.45 6.56
CA THR A 75 1.26 -7.54 5.60
C THR A 75 1.42 -7.00 4.18
N TYR A 76 0.58 -6.06 3.78
CA TYR A 76 0.67 -5.36 2.50
C TYR A 76 2.03 -4.64 2.36
N LEU A 77 2.45 -3.88 3.36
CA LEU A 77 3.71 -3.16 3.35
C LEU A 77 4.92 -4.12 3.23
N ARG A 78 4.91 -5.23 3.95
CA ARG A 78 5.99 -6.23 3.84
C ARG A 78 6.10 -6.81 2.43
N LYS A 79 4.98 -7.02 1.76
CA LYS A 79 4.96 -7.53 0.38
C LYS A 79 5.45 -6.50 -0.62
N ILE A 80 5.13 -5.23 -0.42
CA ILE A 80 5.66 -4.14 -1.24
C ILE A 80 7.14 -3.95 -0.98
N THR A 81 7.57 -3.89 0.28
CA THR A 81 8.98 -3.67 0.64
C THR A 81 9.88 -4.81 0.19
N GLY A 82 9.36 -6.04 0.13
CA GLY A 82 10.08 -7.18 -0.46
C GLY A 82 10.29 -7.08 -1.98
N LYS A 83 9.62 -6.13 -2.65
CA LYS A 83 9.78 -5.82 -4.08
C LYS A 83 10.53 -4.51 -4.31
N ILE A 84 11.10 -3.93 -3.26
CA ILE A 84 11.89 -2.69 -3.38
C ILE A 84 13.14 -3.00 -4.21
N ASP A 85 13.15 -2.43 -5.39
CA ASP A 85 14.24 -2.55 -6.36
C ASP A 85 15.38 -1.56 -6.06
N ASN A 86 16.40 -1.57 -6.90
CA ASN A 86 17.53 -0.66 -6.82
C ASN A 86 17.13 0.82 -6.85
N THR A 87 15.98 1.15 -7.41
CA THR A 87 15.48 2.53 -7.50
C THR A 87 15.16 3.08 -6.10
N PHE A 88 14.52 2.29 -5.26
CA PHE A 88 14.26 2.69 -3.87
C PHE A 88 15.55 2.83 -3.06
N TYR A 89 16.48 1.88 -3.22
CA TYR A 89 17.79 1.95 -2.57
C TYR A 89 18.52 3.23 -2.96
N ASN A 90 18.54 3.58 -4.25
CA ASN A 90 19.17 4.81 -4.73
C ASN A 90 18.52 6.07 -4.15
N LYS A 91 17.19 6.10 -4.00
CA LYS A 91 16.48 7.22 -3.37
C LYS A 91 16.82 7.36 -1.89
N THR A 92 16.91 6.24 -1.17
CA THR A 92 17.33 6.20 0.23
C THR A 92 18.78 6.71 0.40
N GLU A 93 19.68 6.34 -0.49
CA GLU A 93 21.06 6.82 -0.48
C GLU A 93 21.16 8.32 -0.80
N LEU A 94 20.31 8.84 -1.68
CA LEU A 94 20.24 10.30 -1.93
C LEU A 94 19.81 11.05 -0.67
N LEU A 95 18.79 10.58 0.03
CA LEU A 95 18.31 11.17 1.28
C LEU A 95 19.39 11.13 2.35
N ARG A 96 20.06 9.99 2.50
CA ARG A 96 21.18 9.82 3.42
C ARG A 96 22.33 10.78 3.11
N GLY A 97 22.66 10.95 1.83
CA GLY A 97 23.70 11.89 1.38
C GLY A 97 23.40 13.33 1.79
N ILE A 98 22.15 13.76 1.68
CA ILE A 98 21.70 15.10 2.14
C ILE A 98 21.89 15.24 3.64
N LEU A 99 21.43 14.25 4.43
CA LEU A 99 21.55 14.27 5.88
C LEU A 99 23.02 14.32 6.34
N VAL A 100 23.88 13.50 5.75
CA VAL A 100 25.31 13.47 6.09
C VAL A 100 26.01 14.80 5.73
N LYS A 101 25.67 15.37 4.57
CA LYS A 101 26.30 16.60 4.09
C LYS A 101 25.88 17.83 4.89
N TYR A 102 24.61 17.91 5.30
CA TYR A 102 24.02 19.11 5.88
C TYR A 102 23.55 18.94 7.32
N TYR A 103 24.00 17.91 8.06
CA TYR A 103 23.53 17.65 9.42
C TYR A 103 23.76 18.82 10.41
N LYS A 104 24.73 19.67 10.16
CA LYS A 104 25.03 20.86 10.98
C LYS A 104 24.16 22.07 10.61
N ASP A 105 23.50 22.05 9.48
CA ASP A 105 22.62 23.10 9.02
C ASP A 105 21.23 22.52 8.77
N THR A 106 20.46 22.43 9.84
CA THR A 106 19.11 21.83 9.79
C THR A 106 18.17 22.52 8.80
N PRO A 107 18.09 23.87 8.73
CA PRO A 107 17.25 24.52 7.72
C PRO A 107 17.64 24.16 6.29
N LEU A 108 18.91 24.10 5.99
CA LEU A 108 19.39 23.75 4.65
C LEU A 108 19.14 22.28 4.32
N ALA A 109 19.36 21.37 5.27
CA ALA A 109 19.04 19.95 5.12
C ALA A 109 17.55 19.76 4.83
N LEU A 110 16.66 20.41 5.58
CA LEU A 110 15.22 20.37 5.37
C LEU A 110 14.82 20.91 3.99
N HIS A 111 15.45 21.99 3.54
CA HIS A 111 15.21 22.55 2.21
C HIS A 111 15.48 21.51 1.11
N TYR A 112 16.63 20.85 1.14
CA TYR A 112 16.98 19.84 0.13
C TYR A 112 16.11 18.60 0.23
N ILE A 113 15.73 18.16 1.45
CA ILE A 113 14.82 17.05 1.65
C ILE A 113 13.43 17.36 1.07
N MET A 114 12.91 18.57 1.30
CA MET A 114 11.63 19.00 0.76
C MET A 114 11.64 19.10 -0.76
N GLN A 115 12.75 19.58 -1.36
CA GLN A 115 12.91 19.56 -2.81
C GLN A 115 12.88 18.13 -3.37
N LEU A 116 13.57 17.19 -2.71
CA LEU A 116 13.60 15.79 -3.11
C LEU A 116 12.20 15.18 -3.04
N LEU A 117 11.48 15.38 -1.93
CA LEU A 117 10.12 14.88 -1.74
C LEU A 117 9.14 15.46 -2.77
N ALA A 118 9.20 16.76 -3.03
CA ALA A 118 8.35 17.42 -4.04
C ALA A 118 8.58 16.82 -5.42
N ARG A 119 9.84 16.58 -5.81
CA ARG A 119 10.19 15.99 -7.11
C ARG A 119 9.74 14.53 -7.22
N GLU A 120 9.92 13.73 -6.16
CA GLU A 120 9.61 12.30 -6.19
C GLU A 120 8.10 12.00 -6.07
N THR A 121 7.34 12.87 -5.41
CA THR A 121 5.90 12.70 -5.22
C THR A 121 5.06 13.54 -6.19
N ASP A 122 5.70 14.42 -6.97
CA ASP A 122 5.03 15.40 -7.82
C ASP A 122 4.02 16.26 -7.05
N GLN A 123 4.34 16.55 -5.80
CA GLN A 123 3.50 17.33 -4.89
C GLN A 123 4.29 18.47 -4.26
N LEU A 124 3.58 19.50 -3.84
CA LEU A 124 4.14 20.64 -3.15
C LEU A 124 4.44 20.28 -1.69
N SER A 125 5.66 20.54 -1.25
CA SER A 125 6.12 20.31 0.12
C SER A 125 6.47 21.61 0.81
N PHE A 126 6.09 21.74 2.10
CA PHE A 126 6.35 22.93 2.89
C PHE A 126 7.13 22.60 4.16
N VAL A 127 8.02 23.55 4.55
CA VAL A 127 8.64 23.58 5.87
C VAL A 127 8.05 24.78 6.62
N ALA A 128 7.44 24.52 7.74
CA ALA A 128 6.91 25.57 8.62
C ALA A 128 8.02 26.18 9.49
#